data_a59a77cd3b648bd5f651d1f4cfe59f5f
#
_entry.id   a59a77cd3b648bd5f651d1f4cfe59f5f
#
_cell.length_a   1.000
_cell.length_b   1.000
_cell.length_c   1.000
_cell.angle_alpha   90.00
_cell.angle_beta   90.00
_cell.angle_gamma   90.00
#
_symmetry.space_group_name_H-M   'P 1'
#
loop_
_entity.id
_entity.type
_entity.pdbx_description
1 polymer ?
#
loop_
_entity_poly.entity_id
_entity_poly.type
_entity_poly.pdbx_seq_one_letter_code
_entity_poly.pdbx_strand_id
1 'polypeptide(L)'
;MRIQLLSDLHLETEDYTPQAAPGADLLVLAGDIDTTWSSLSLFANWPTPVVFIPGNHEFDGRDIDQALTGLRDQCRHLGIRLLEKETWITTAPDGRRIRFVGTTRWCDFDLFGNEQRPRAMRAANYFVKVMRAMRNGQIFDPDAVRAEALVCKDWLRETLRQTPQADSDAHWDTTVVITHYGPSLRSADPRYGKQPGTASFCNADDDLMPGVACWIHGHLHCRHDYTVSHEAGQTHVVSNARGHGYKHEADHYDGLRCITI
;
A
#
# COMPACT_ATOMS: atom_id res chain seq x y z
N MET A 1 -13.30 -12.35 8.12
CA MET A 1 -13.07 -12.10 6.66
C MET A 1 -11.71 -12.62 6.27
N ARG A 2 -11.64 -13.46 5.23
CA ARG A 2 -10.39 -14.00 4.70
C ARG A 2 -9.95 -13.17 3.48
N ILE A 3 -8.77 -12.54 3.55
CA ILE A 3 -8.27 -11.59 2.57
C ILE A 3 -7.05 -12.17 1.86
N GLN A 4 -7.11 -12.32 0.53
CA GLN A 4 -5.94 -12.61 -0.30
C GLN A 4 -5.13 -11.34 -0.50
N LEU A 5 -3.79 -11.44 -0.42
CA LEU A 5 -2.87 -10.31 -0.55
C LEU A 5 -1.95 -10.49 -1.75
N LEU A 6 -1.94 -9.51 -2.65
CA LEU A 6 -0.98 -9.40 -3.74
C LEU A 6 -0.39 -7.99 -3.76
N SER A 7 0.91 -7.86 -3.96
CA SER A 7 1.57 -6.58 -4.24
C SER A 7 2.86 -6.79 -5.02
N ASP A 8 3.36 -5.72 -5.62
CA ASP A 8 4.64 -5.68 -6.31
C ASP A 8 4.75 -6.80 -7.37
N LEU A 9 3.69 -6.95 -8.16
CA LEU A 9 3.61 -7.98 -9.20
C LEU A 9 4.44 -7.63 -10.43
N HIS A 10 4.56 -6.34 -10.76
CA HIS A 10 5.32 -5.81 -11.90
C HIS A 10 5.03 -6.54 -13.21
N LEU A 11 3.73 -6.73 -13.51
CA LEU A 11 3.27 -7.51 -14.67
C LEU A 11 3.66 -6.89 -16.01
N GLU A 12 4.20 -5.67 -16.03
CA GLU A 12 4.83 -5.07 -17.20
C GLU A 12 6.18 -5.71 -17.56
N THR A 13 6.84 -6.38 -16.59
CA THR A 13 8.16 -7.00 -16.75
C THR A 13 8.22 -8.47 -16.33
N GLU A 14 7.26 -8.92 -15.52
CA GLU A 14 7.26 -10.24 -14.90
C GLU A 14 6.22 -11.16 -15.56
N ASP A 15 6.65 -12.36 -15.93
CA ASP A 15 5.74 -13.42 -16.42
C ASP A 15 5.09 -14.12 -15.22
N TYR A 16 3.96 -13.59 -14.79
CA TYR A 16 3.19 -14.13 -13.67
C TYR A 16 1.68 -13.98 -13.92
N THR A 17 0.93 -15.06 -13.72
CA THR A 17 -0.54 -15.06 -13.80
C THR A 17 -1.14 -15.23 -12.43
N PRO A 18 -1.75 -14.16 -11.84
CA PRO A 18 -2.42 -14.25 -10.56
C PRO A 18 -3.58 -15.26 -10.57
N GLN A 19 -3.75 -15.97 -9.46
CA GLN A 19 -4.84 -16.91 -9.26
C GLN A 19 -5.62 -16.57 -7.99
N ALA A 20 -6.93 -16.78 -8.02
CA ALA A 20 -7.78 -16.55 -6.87
C ALA A 20 -7.55 -17.62 -5.79
N ALA A 21 -7.33 -17.18 -4.55
CA ALA A 21 -7.18 -18.07 -3.41
C ALA A 21 -8.53 -18.71 -3.05
N PRO A 22 -8.62 -20.05 -2.94
CA PRO A 22 -9.86 -20.70 -2.55
C PRO A 22 -10.37 -20.22 -1.19
N GLY A 23 -11.65 -19.84 -1.13
CA GLY A 23 -12.30 -19.37 0.11
C GLY A 23 -11.82 -18.00 0.59
N ALA A 24 -11.17 -17.19 -0.24
CA ALA A 24 -11.00 -15.78 0.05
C ALA A 24 -12.32 -15.02 -0.10
N ASP A 25 -12.56 -14.04 0.75
CA ASP A 25 -13.73 -13.15 0.72
C ASP A 25 -13.42 -11.83 0.00
N LEU A 26 -12.15 -11.47 -0.08
CA LEU A 26 -11.65 -10.20 -0.64
C LEU A 26 -10.26 -10.39 -1.22
N LEU A 27 -9.96 -9.69 -2.32
CA LEU A 27 -8.60 -9.50 -2.81
C LEU A 27 -8.14 -8.07 -2.50
N VAL A 28 -6.94 -7.93 -1.93
CA VAL A 28 -6.23 -6.66 -1.77
C VAL A 28 -5.02 -6.64 -2.70
N LEU A 29 -4.96 -5.63 -3.57
CA LEU A 29 -3.82 -5.28 -4.40
C LEU A 29 -3.13 -4.07 -3.75
N ALA A 30 -1.95 -4.28 -3.14
CA ALA A 30 -1.27 -3.25 -2.36
C ALA A 30 -0.16 -2.51 -3.15
N GLY A 31 -0.45 -2.21 -4.43
CA GLY A 31 0.38 -1.38 -5.31
C GLY A 31 1.42 -2.12 -6.14
N ASP A 32 1.98 -1.41 -7.12
CA ASP A 32 2.97 -1.89 -8.06
C ASP A 32 2.54 -3.16 -8.79
N ILE A 33 1.32 -3.13 -9.33
CA ILE A 33 0.72 -4.24 -10.06
C ILE A 33 1.20 -4.25 -11.52
N ASP A 34 1.10 -3.10 -12.19
CA ASP A 34 1.53 -2.93 -13.60
C ASP A 34 1.68 -1.44 -13.91
N THR A 35 2.88 -1.00 -14.28
CA THR A 35 3.14 0.39 -14.67
C THR A 35 2.29 0.83 -15.86
N THR A 36 1.91 -0.08 -16.75
CA THR A 36 1.09 0.21 -17.93
C THR A 36 -0.41 0.23 -17.64
N TRP A 37 -0.83 -0.33 -16.51
CA TRP A 37 -2.20 -0.57 -16.04
C TRP A 37 -2.97 -1.63 -16.86
N SER A 38 -2.40 -2.16 -17.95
CA SER A 38 -3.08 -3.09 -18.86
C SER A 38 -3.49 -4.39 -18.15
N SER A 39 -2.62 -4.86 -17.26
CA SER A 39 -2.84 -6.11 -16.52
C SER A 39 -3.89 -5.99 -15.40
N LEU A 40 -4.37 -4.78 -15.07
CA LEU A 40 -5.51 -4.62 -14.17
C LEU A 40 -6.77 -5.30 -14.71
N SER A 41 -6.86 -5.48 -16.03
CA SER A 41 -7.95 -6.23 -16.67
C SER A 41 -8.05 -7.70 -16.22
N LEU A 42 -6.97 -8.30 -15.73
CA LEU A 42 -6.96 -9.66 -15.16
C LEU A 42 -7.84 -9.77 -13.91
N PHE A 43 -8.09 -8.67 -13.23
CA PHE A 43 -8.86 -8.60 -12.01
C PHE A 43 -10.34 -8.17 -12.23
N ALA A 44 -10.75 -7.85 -13.45
CA ALA A 44 -12.10 -7.39 -13.77
C ALA A 44 -13.20 -8.42 -13.42
N ASN A 45 -12.92 -9.70 -13.56
CA ASN A 45 -13.85 -10.79 -13.27
C ASN A 45 -13.32 -11.65 -12.11
N TRP A 46 -12.62 -11.05 -11.17
CA TRP A 46 -12.14 -11.77 -10.00
C TRP A 46 -13.32 -12.31 -9.18
N PRO A 47 -13.23 -13.53 -8.65
CA PRO A 47 -14.40 -14.18 -7.99
C PRO A 47 -14.82 -13.51 -6.68
N THR A 48 -14.01 -12.58 -6.15
CA THR A 48 -14.31 -11.79 -4.95
C THR A 48 -14.14 -10.31 -5.25
N PRO A 49 -14.71 -9.41 -4.44
CA PRO A 49 -14.41 -7.98 -4.55
C PRO A 49 -12.90 -7.71 -4.54
N VAL A 50 -12.46 -6.69 -5.28
CA VAL A 50 -11.06 -6.29 -5.37
C VAL A 50 -10.91 -4.86 -4.85
N VAL A 51 -10.01 -4.69 -3.88
CA VAL A 51 -9.54 -3.37 -3.39
C VAL A 51 -8.13 -3.15 -3.90
N PHE A 52 -7.88 -1.98 -4.46
CA PHE A 52 -6.59 -1.60 -5.01
C PHE A 52 -6.08 -0.29 -4.39
N ILE A 53 -4.82 -0.29 -3.96
CA ILE A 53 -4.07 0.89 -3.56
C ILE A 53 -2.99 1.09 -4.61
N PRO A 54 -2.85 2.26 -5.24
CA PRO A 54 -1.74 2.50 -6.16
C PRO A 54 -0.40 2.44 -5.44
N GLY A 55 0.59 1.86 -6.09
CA GLY A 55 1.99 2.01 -5.69
C GLY A 55 2.64 3.21 -6.41
N ASN A 56 3.95 3.32 -6.32
CA ASN A 56 4.66 4.40 -7.02
C ASN A 56 4.81 4.12 -8.52
N HIS A 57 4.91 2.84 -8.91
CA HIS A 57 5.10 2.48 -10.32
C HIS A 57 3.83 2.63 -11.18
N GLU A 58 2.64 2.71 -10.59
CA GLU A 58 1.45 3.13 -11.33
C GLU A 58 1.55 4.56 -11.90
N PHE A 59 2.49 5.36 -11.39
CA PHE A 59 2.71 6.75 -11.83
C PHE A 59 3.94 6.92 -12.75
N ASP A 60 4.64 5.87 -13.11
CA ASP A 60 5.85 5.94 -13.94
C ASP A 60 5.63 6.67 -15.25
N GLY A 61 6.45 7.71 -15.50
CA GLY A 61 6.40 8.52 -16.71
C GLY A 61 5.16 9.41 -16.87
N ARG A 62 4.33 9.57 -15.84
CA ARG A 62 3.05 10.28 -15.88
C ARG A 62 3.03 11.51 -14.96
N ASP A 63 2.08 12.40 -15.22
CA ASP A 63 1.68 13.41 -14.25
C ASP A 63 0.82 12.75 -13.16
N ILE A 64 1.22 12.90 -11.89
CA ILE A 64 0.61 12.22 -10.73
C ILE A 64 -0.90 12.44 -10.65
N ASP A 65 -1.36 13.68 -10.83
CA ASP A 65 -2.75 14.03 -10.61
C ASP A 65 -3.64 13.54 -11.77
N GLN A 66 -3.12 13.64 -13.00
CA GLN A 66 -3.79 13.10 -14.19
C GLN A 66 -3.81 11.56 -14.17
N ALA A 67 -2.69 10.93 -13.77
CA ALA A 67 -2.60 9.49 -13.66
C ALA A 67 -3.59 8.95 -12.63
N LEU A 68 -3.70 9.57 -11.46
CA LEU A 68 -4.67 9.14 -10.44
C LEU A 68 -6.11 9.24 -10.97
N THR A 69 -6.43 10.30 -11.70
CA THR A 69 -7.75 10.45 -12.33
C THR A 69 -8.03 9.33 -13.33
N GLY A 70 -7.09 9.07 -14.26
CA GLY A 70 -7.22 8.00 -15.24
C GLY A 70 -7.29 6.62 -14.62
N LEU A 71 -6.49 6.36 -13.59
CA LEU A 71 -6.48 5.08 -12.86
C LEU A 71 -7.80 4.84 -12.12
N ARG A 72 -8.41 5.89 -11.53
CA ARG A 72 -9.75 5.80 -10.92
C ARG A 72 -10.82 5.44 -11.96
N ASP A 73 -10.75 6.05 -13.13
CA ASP A 73 -11.72 5.78 -14.22
C ASP A 73 -11.56 4.34 -14.73
N GLN A 74 -10.34 3.88 -14.93
CA GLN A 74 -10.07 2.50 -15.33
C GLN A 74 -10.53 1.49 -14.28
N CYS A 75 -10.19 1.70 -13.01
CA CYS A 75 -10.61 0.81 -11.91
C CYS A 75 -12.14 0.75 -11.81
N ARG A 76 -12.84 1.88 -11.95
CA ARG A 76 -14.30 1.92 -11.96
C ARG A 76 -14.87 1.09 -13.11
N HIS A 77 -14.29 1.20 -14.31
CA HIS A 77 -14.71 0.40 -15.47
C HIS A 77 -14.51 -1.09 -15.28
N LEU A 78 -13.44 -1.48 -14.58
CA LEU A 78 -13.09 -2.88 -14.28
C LEU A 78 -13.81 -3.44 -13.04
N GLY A 79 -14.59 -2.63 -12.32
CA GLY A 79 -15.23 -3.04 -11.06
C GLY A 79 -14.28 -3.18 -9.89
N ILE A 80 -13.07 -2.61 -9.98
CA ILE A 80 -12.06 -2.57 -8.94
C ILE A 80 -12.27 -1.34 -8.06
N ARG A 81 -12.22 -1.50 -6.75
CA ARG A 81 -12.31 -0.40 -5.80
C ARG A 81 -10.93 0.16 -5.49
N LEU A 82 -10.60 1.27 -6.13
CA LEU A 82 -9.38 2.00 -5.82
C LEU A 82 -9.59 2.85 -4.56
N LEU A 83 -8.63 2.82 -3.62
CA LEU A 83 -8.59 3.68 -2.46
C LEU A 83 -7.29 4.50 -2.46
N GLU A 84 -7.41 5.81 -2.67
CA GLU A 84 -6.31 6.77 -2.51
C GLU A 84 -6.82 7.98 -1.73
N LYS A 85 -6.42 8.02 -0.46
CA LYS A 85 -7.00 8.90 0.56
C LYS A 85 -8.53 8.70 0.64
N GLU A 86 -8.93 7.42 0.75
CA GLU A 86 -10.33 7.00 0.80
C GLU A 86 -10.55 5.89 1.82
N THR A 87 -11.79 5.78 2.26
CA THR A 87 -12.25 4.71 3.15
C THR A 87 -13.38 3.90 2.50
N TRP A 88 -13.45 2.63 2.86
CA TRP A 88 -14.54 1.76 2.47
C TRP A 88 -14.96 0.86 3.63
N ILE A 89 -16.25 0.81 3.92
CA ILE A 89 -16.81 -0.08 4.94
C ILE A 89 -17.56 -1.20 4.22
N THR A 90 -17.30 -2.44 4.62
CA THR A 90 -18.01 -3.62 4.11
C THR A 90 -18.30 -4.60 5.24
N THR A 91 -19.26 -5.52 5.00
CA THR A 91 -19.64 -6.52 5.98
C THR A 91 -18.90 -7.83 5.69
N ALA A 92 -18.24 -8.38 6.69
CA ALA A 92 -17.61 -9.69 6.65
C ALA A 92 -18.66 -10.81 6.73
N PRO A 93 -18.33 -12.05 6.31
CA PRO A 93 -19.26 -13.18 6.39
C PRO A 93 -19.80 -13.50 7.81
N ASP A 94 -19.06 -13.11 8.84
CA ASP A 94 -19.46 -13.25 10.26
C ASP A 94 -20.35 -12.12 10.78
N GLY A 95 -20.71 -11.16 9.91
CA GLY A 95 -21.56 -10.01 10.22
C GLY A 95 -20.80 -8.78 10.73
N ARG A 96 -19.51 -8.88 11.06
CA ARG A 96 -18.72 -7.70 11.48
C ARG A 96 -18.53 -6.73 10.32
N ARG A 97 -18.55 -5.44 10.62
CA ARG A 97 -18.28 -4.37 9.66
C ARG A 97 -16.81 -3.98 9.72
N ILE A 98 -16.12 -4.07 8.59
CA ILE A 98 -14.69 -3.77 8.48
C ILE A 98 -14.53 -2.48 7.69
N ARG A 99 -13.82 -1.50 8.28
CA ARG A 99 -13.41 -0.28 7.62
C ARG A 99 -12.02 -0.47 7.02
N PHE A 100 -11.91 -0.36 5.71
CA PHE A 100 -10.64 -0.26 4.99
C PHE A 100 -10.28 1.21 4.80
N VAL A 101 -9.05 1.57 5.09
CA VAL A 101 -8.48 2.92 4.97
C VAL A 101 -7.27 2.81 4.05
N GLY A 102 -7.32 3.43 2.88
CA GLY A 102 -6.32 3.21 1.83
C GLY A 102 -5.67 4.49 1.29
N THR A 103 -4.36 4.44 1.09
CA THR A 103 -3.55 5.48 0.41
C THR A 103 -2.20 4.91 -0.01
N THR A 104 -1.61 5.41 -1.08
CA THR A 104 -0.21 5.11 -1.46
C THR A 104 0.75 5.37 -0.29
N ARG A 105 0.49 6.39 0.53
CA ARG A 105 1.30 6.78 1.70
C ARG A 105 2.78 6.96 1.35
N TRP A 106 3.07 7.77 0.35
CA TRP A 106 4.44 8.10 -0.07
C TRP A 106 5.41 8.27 1.11
N CYS A 107 6.70 8.08 0.90
CA CYS A 107 7.71 8.23 1.96
C CYS A 107 7.96 9.70 2.32
N ASP A 108 7.97 10.03 3.62
CA ASP A 108 8.26 11.36 4.14
C ASP A 108 9.75 11.59 4.46
N PHE A 109 10.57 10.55 4.31
CA PHE A 109 12.01 10.52 4.61
C PHE A 109 12.38 10.80 6.07
N ASP A 110 11.39 10.76 6.97
CA ASP A 110 11.59 11.04 8.40
C ASP A 110 11.86 9.78 9.24
N LEU A 111 12.00 8.61 8.60
CA LEU A 111 12.21 7.30 9.27
C LEU A 111 13.32 7.31 10.33
N PHE A 112 14.38 8.08 10.11
CA PHE A 112 15.53 8.22 11.02
C PHE A 112 15.62 9.61 11.67
N GLY A 113 14.53 10.38 11.64
CA GLY A 113 14.44 11.73 12.19
C GLY A 113 14.97 12.83 11.26
N ASN A 114 14.72 14.06 11.68
CA ASN A 114 14.96 15.25 10.87
C ASN A 114 16.42 15.44 10.44
N GLU A 115 17.38 15.06 11.28
CA GLU A 115 18.81 15.20 11.01
C GLU A 115 19.28 14.31 9.85
N GLN A 116 18.67 13.13 9.69
CA GLN A 116 19.02 12.19 8.63
C GLN A 116 18.24 12.42 7.32
N ARG A 117 17.14 13.20 7.36
CA ARG A 117 16.29 13.47 6.20
C ARG A 117 17.06 13.96 4.97
N PRO A 118 17.98 14.95 5.04
CA PRO A 118 18.70 15.39 3.84
C PRO A 118 19.51 14.27 3.18
N ARG A 119 20.00 13.32 3.97
CA ARG A 119 20.74 12.16 3.48
C ARG A 119 19.80 11.13 2.84
N ALA A 120 18.64 10.91 3.45
CA ALA A 120 17.58 10.05 2.90
C ALA A 120 17.07 10.57 1.55
N MET A 121 16.73 11.87 1.46
CA MET A 121 16.27 12.50 0.23
C MET A 121 17.33 12.48 -0.89
N ARG A 122 18.62 12.64 -0.56
CA ARG A 122 19.69 12.46 -1.56
C ARG A 122 19.74 11.03 -2.10
N ALA A 123 19.55 10.03 -1.24
CA ALA A 123 19.49 8.62 -1.69
C ALA A 123 18.27 8.38 -2.59
N ALA A 124 17.14 9.02 -2.31
CA ALA A 124 15.90 8.89 -3.07
C ALA A 124 15.99 9.42 -4.52
N ASN A 125 16.93 10.32 -4.84
CA ASN A 125 17.09 10.86 -6.19
C ASN A 125 17.30 9.79 -7.27
N TYR A 126 17.81 8.63 -6.91
CA TYR A 126 17.91 7.50 -7.84
C TYR A 126 16.52 7.00 -8.25
N PHE A 127 15.64 6.77 -7.29
CA PHE A 127 14.29 6.23 -7.53
C PHE A 127 13.39 7.22 -8.29
N VAL A 128 13.49 8.51 -7.98
CA VAL A 128 12.80 9.57 -8.72
C VAL A 128 13.16 9.55 -10.21
N LYS A 129 14.44 9.34 -10.53
CA LYS A 129 14.89 9.25 -11.93
C LYS A 129 14.37 8.00 -12.63
N VAL A 130 14.17 6.90 -11.92
CA VAL A 130 13.58 5.67 -12.47
C VAL A 130 12.11 5.91 -12.75
N MET A 131 11.38 6.44 -11.80
CA MET A 131 9.94 6.65 -11.87
C MET A 131 9.55 7.70 -12.93
N ARG A 132 10.34 8.77 -13.13
CA ARG A 132 10.09 9.85 -14.11
C ARG A 132 8.70 10.48 -14.01
N ALA A 133 8.07 10.40 -12.85
CA ALA A 133 6.78 11.02 -12.63
C ALA A 133 6.91 12.54 -12.58
N MET A 134 5.83 13.23 -12.89
CA MET A 134 5.75 14.68 -12.93
C MET A 134 4.52 15.16 -12.15
N ARG A 135 4.54 16.44 -11.76
CA ARG A 135 3.36 17.17 -11.31
C ARG A 135 3.42 18.57 -11.90
N ASN A 136 2.39 18.96 -12.65
CA ASN A 136 2.32 20.27 -13.32
C ASN A 136 3.53 20.58 -14.21
N GLY A 137 4.05 19.57 -14.93
CA GLY A 137 5.20 19.70 -15.82
C GLY A 137 6.56 19.79 -15.13
N GLN A 138 6.62 19.66 -13.81
CA GLN A 138 7.85 19.57 -13.03
C GLN A 138 8.09 18.12 -12.61
N ILE A 139 9.37 17.72 -12.48
CA ILE A 139 9.71 16.39 -11.96
C ILE A 139 9.13 16.25 -10.56
N PHE A 140 8.50 15.12 -10.30
CA PHE A 140 8.02 14.72 -8.97
C PHE A 140 9.23 14.25 -8.15
N ASP A 141 10.04 15.23 -7.72
CA ASP A 141 11.31 15.04 -7.03
C ASP A 141 11.13 14.67 -5.54
N PRO A 142 12.20 14.40 -4.77
CA PRO A 142 12.05 14.03 -3.37
C PRO A 142 11.32 15.07 -2.50
N ASP A 143 11.39 16.36 -2.83
CA ASP A 143 10.64 17.39 -2.11
C ASP A 143 9.14 17.28 -2.41
N ALA A 144 8.76 17.06 -3.67
CA ALA A 144 7.38 16.84 -4.10
C ALA A 144 6.82 15.52 -3.53
N VAL A 145 7.61 14.44 -3.54
CA VAL A 145 7.26 13.16 -2.89
C VAL A 145 6.98 13.37 -1.42
N ARG A 146 7.86 14.08 -0.72
CA ARG A 146 7.68 14.39 0.70
C ARG A 146 6.43 15.22 0.98
N ALA A 147 6.18 16.23 0.15
CA ALA A 147 4.98 17.07 0.29
C ALA A 147 3.71 16.20 0.20
N GLU A 148 3.61 15.31 -0.78
CA GLU A 148 2.48 14.37 -0.92
C GLU A 148 2.41 13.38 0.25
N ALA A 149 3.57 12.87 0.70
CA ALA A 149 3.65 11.97 1.84
C ALA A 149 3.08 12.60 3.12
N LEU A 150 3.35 13.88 3.36
CA LEU A 150 2.80 14.61 4.51
C LEU A 150 1.28 14.79 4.41
N VAL A 151 0.76 15.09 3.20
CA VAL A 151 -0.69 15.12 2.95
C VAL A 151 -1.33 13.76 3.25
N CYS A 152 -0.73 12.65 2.79
CA CYS A 152 -1.20 11.30 3.09
C CYS A 152 -1.18 11.01 4.59
N LYS A 153 -0.09 11.39 5.29
CA LYS A 153 0.06 11.18 6.74
C LYS A 153 -0.98 11.94 7.55
N ASP A 154 -1.21 13.20 7.20
CA ASP A 154 -2.19 14.03 7.90
C ASP A 154 -3.61 13.51 7.66
N TRP A 155 -3.92 13.11 6.44
CA TRP A 155 -5.19 12.46 6.11
C TRP A 155 -5.39 11.14 6.89
N LEU A 156 -4.37 10.26 6.93
CA LEU A 156 -4.41 9.02 7.72
C LEU A 156 -4.66 9.32 9.20
N ARG A 157 -3.92 10.26 9.78
CA ARG A 157 -4.06 10.65 11.19
C ARG A 157 -5.46 11.14 11.50
N GLU A 158 -6.02 12.00 10.66
CA GLU A 158 -7.39 12.51 10.82
C GLU A 158 -8.43 11.38 10.68
N THR A 159 -8.26 10.52 9.68
CA THR A 159 -9.17 9.41 9.42
C THR A 159 -9.14 8.38 10.55
N LEU A 160 -7.97 8.05 11.09
CA LEU A 160 -7.82 7.06 12.16
C LEU A 160 -8.32 7.57 13.53
N ARG A 161 -8.41 8.90 13.74
CA ARG A 161 -9.03 9.50 14.93
C ARG A 161 -10.56 9.41 14.94
N GLN A 162 -11.17 9.16 13.78
CA GLN A 162 -12.63 9.02 13.73
C GLN A 162 -13.08 7.81 14.55
N THR A 163 -14.15 8.00 15.30
CA THR A 163 -14.80 6.93 16.07
C THR A 163 -16.00 6.38 15.31
N PRO A 164 -16.28 5.07 15.42
CA PRO A 164 -17.48 4.49 14.84
C PRO A 164 -18.73 5.11 15.46
N GLN A 165 -19.71 5.42 14.62
CA GLN A 165 -21.00 5.95 15.07
C GLN A 165 -21.96 4.77 15.24
N ALA A 166 -22.38 4.49 16.48
CA ALA A 166 -23.37 3.45 16.75
C ALA A 166 -24.68 3.72 15.96
N ASP A 167 -25.31 2.67 15.51
CA ASP A 167 -26.62 2.70 14.83
C ASP A 167 -26.66 3.52 13.53
N SER A 168 -25.52 3.67 12.84
CA SER A 168 -25.43 4.35 11.55
C SER A 168 -24.74 3.51 10.48
N ASP A 169 -24.92 3.91 9.22
CA ASP A 169 -24.19 3.31 8.09
C ASP A 169 -22.67 3.57 8.17
N ALA A 170 -22.26 4.52 9.00
CA ALA A 170 -20.86 4.83 9.30
C ALA A 170 -20.28 4.02 10.47
N HIS A 171 -21.02 3.03 11.02
CA HIS A 171 -20.49 2.11 12.03
C HIS A 171 -19.48 1.12 11.44
N TRP A 172 -18.42 0.80 12.19
CA TRP A 172 -17.49 -0.31 11.91
C TRP A 172 -16.98 -0.92 13.22
N ASP A 173 -16.66 -2.20 13.17
CA ASP A 173 -16.12 -2.96 14.32
C ASP A 173 -14.60 -3.06 14.29
N THR A 174 -14.02 -2.99 13.09
CA THR A 174 -12.57 -3.24 12.88
C THR A 174 -12.04 -2.32 11.79
N THR A 175 -10.82 -1.79 11.99
CA THR A 175 -10.12 -0.98 10.98
C THR A 175 -8.92 -1.75 10.40
N VAL A 176 -8.83 -1.79 9.09
CA VAL A 176 -7.70 -2.29 8.31
C VAL A 176 -7.12 -1.12 7.52
N VAL A 177 -5.83 -0.87 7.66
CA VAL A 177 -5.11 0.13 6.86
C VAL A 177 -4.38 -0.58 5.72
N ILE A 178 -4.41 -0.01 4.53
CA ILE A 178 -3.68 -0.49 3.38
C ILE A 178 -2.86 0.67 2.83
N THR A 179 -1.54 0.50 2.81
CA THR A 179 -0.62 1.46 2.18
C THR A 179 0.27 0.72 1.18
N HIS A 180 0.88 1.45 0.24
CA HIS A 180 1.92 0.82 -0.56
C HIS A 180 3.26 0.84 0.18
N TYR A 181 3.67 1.99 0.72
CA TYR A 181 4.92 2.11 1.49
C TYR A 181 4.81 1.44 2.88
N GLY A 182 5.92 0.88 3.36
CA GLY A 182 5.98 0.24 4.68
C GLY A 182 5.74 1.24 5.83
N PRO A 183 4.94 0.87 6.85
CA PRO A 183 4.57 1.81 7.92
C PRO A 183 5.61 1.95 9.03
N SER A 184 6.62 1.10 9.08
CA SER A 184 7.55 1.01 10.21
C SER A 184 8.95 0.61 9.75
N LEU A 185 9.95 1.03 10.50
CA LEU A 185 11.33 0.53 10.34
C LEU A 185 11.43 -1.01 10.49
N ARG A 186 10.46 -1.64 11.13
CA ARG A 186 10.38 -3.11 11.26
C ARG A 186 10.07 -3.81 9.93
N SER A 187 9.51 -3.07 8.97
CA SER A 187 9.32 -3.53 7.58
C SER A 187 10.59 -3.38 6.71
N ALA A 188 11.70 -2.85 7.24
CA ALA A 188 12.92 -2.73 6.44
C ALA A 188 13.38 -4.10 5.94
N ASP A 189 13.78 -4.15 4.66
CA ASP A 189 14.31 -5.36 4.05
C ASP A 189 15.62 -5.76 4.72
N PRO A 190 15.70 -6.96 5.32
CA PRO A 190 16.90 -7.41 6.03
C PRO A 190 18.13 -7.54 5.13
N ARG A 191 17.94 -7.70 3.80
CA ARG A 191 19.05 -7.78 2.82
C ARG A 191 19.86 -6.48 2.77
N TYR A 192 19.21 -5.34 2.97
CA TYR A 192 19.82 -4.02 2.87
C TYR A 192 20.06 -3.35 4.23
N GLY A 193 19.41 -3.84 5.27
CA GLY A 193 19.53 -3.33 6.63
C GLY A 193 18.99 -1.90 6.81
N LYS A 194 19.40 -1.28 7.92
CA LYS A 194 18.95 0.07 8.29
C LYS A 194 19.96 1.10 7.79
N GLN A 195 19.64 1.75 6.70
CA GLN A 195 20.47 2.77 6.06
C GLN A 195 19.62 3.94 5.56
N PRO A 196 20.21 5.11 5.21
CA PRO A 196 19.41 6.26 4.78
C PRO A 196 18.46 5.98 3.63
N GLY A 197 18.83 5.11 2.69
CA GLY A 197 17.98 4.66 1.60
C GLY A 197 16.71 3.93 2.05
N THR A 198 16.70 3.30 3.24
CA THR A 198 15.52 2.63 3.80
C THR A 198 14.35 3.60 4.00
N ALA A 199 14.63 4.89 4.23
CA ALA A 199 13.60 5.92 4.34
C ALA A 199 12.89 6.24 3.02
N SER A 200 13.34 5.66 1.89
CA SER A 200 12.62 5.70 0.60
C SER A 200 11.60 4.56 0.47
N PHE A 201 11.55 3.65 1.43
CA PHE A 201 10.70 2.45 1.39
C PHE A 201 9.78 2.34 2.60
N CYS A 202 10.18 2.90 3.73
CA CYS A 202 9.43 2.84 5.00
C CYS A 202 9.22 4.23 5.57
N ASN A 203 8.10 4.36 6.29
CA ASN A 203 7.74 5.50 7.11
C ASN A 203 7.89 5.15 8.62
N ALA A 204 7.83 6.14 9.48
CA ALA A 204 7.72 5.98 10.93
C ALA A 204 6.28 6.31 11.34
N ASP A 205 5.36 5.38 11.08
CA ASP A 205 3.92 5.53 11.34
C ASP A 205 3.44 4.63 12.49
N ASP A 206 4.37 4.13 13.31
CA ASP A 206 4.04 3.29 14.47
C ASP A 206 3.06 4.00 15.43
N ASP A 207 3.10 5.34 15.50
CA ASP A 207 2.17 6.18 16.27
C ASP A 207 0.74 6.20 15.73
N LEU A 208 0.52 5.76 14.50
CA LEU A 208 -0.79 5.65 13.86
C LEU A 208 -1.43 4.26 14.01
N MET A 209 -0.72 3.29 14.55
CA MET A 209 -1.19 1.91 14.68
C MET A 209 -2.26 1.67 15.77
N PRO A 210 -2.31 2.44 16.88
CA PRO A 210 -3.35 2.25 17.88
C PRO A 210 -4.77 2.29 17.30
N GLY A 211 -5.56 1.23 17.56
CA GLY A 211 -6.91 1.08 17.00
C GLY A 211 -6.99 0.46 15.59
N VAL A 212 -5.85 0.15 14.98
CA VAL A 212 -5.76 -0.57 13.70
C VAL A 212 -5.52 -2.05 13.98
N ALA A 213 -6.41 -2.92 13.51
CA ALA A 213 -6.27 -4.36 13.70
C ALA A 213 -5.22 -4.97 12.76
N CYS A 214 -5.17 -4.50 11.51
CA CYS A 214 -4.22 -4.96 10.51
C CYS A 214 -3.73 -3.81 9.64
N TRP A 215 -2.43 -3.82 9.32
CA TRP A 215 -1.81 -2.92 8.36
C TRP A 215 -1.16 -3.72 7.23
N ILE A 216 -1.69 -3.57 6.03
CA ILE A 216 -1.22 -4.25 4.82
C ILE A 216 -0.33 -3.27 4.03
N HIS A 217 0.81 -3.76 3.52
CA HIS A 217 1.66 -2.93 2.66
C HIS A 217 2.41 -3.75 1.60
N GLY A 218 3.08 -3.06 0.66
CA GLY A 218 3.96 -3.58 -0.38
C GLY A 218 5.33 -2.91 -0.38
N HIS A 219 5.82 -2.58 -1.55
CA HIS A 219 6.95 -1.72 -1.92
C HIS A 219 8.36 -2.27 -1.68
N LEU A 220 8.57 -3.05 -0.63
CA LEU A 220 9.92 -3.49 -0.25
C LEU A 220 10.40 -4.75 -0.98
N HIS A 221 9.58 -5.36 -1.83
CA HIS A 221 9.86 -6.64 -2.51
C HIS A 221 10.31 -7.75 -1.54
N CYS A 222 9.84 -7.67 -0.31
CA CYS A 222 10.02 -8.73 0.69
C CYS A 222 8.75 -8.92 1.49
N ARG A 223 8.59 -10.09 2.06
CA ARG A 223 7.36 -10.48 2.76
C ARG A 223 7.53 -10.26 4.24
N HIS A 224 6.52 -9.64 4.83
CA HIS A 224 6.48 -9.37 6.26
C HIS A 224 5.24 -9.99 6.90
N ASP A 225 5.41 -10.42 8.14
CA ASP A 225 4.32 -10.90 9.00
C ASP A 225 4.78 -10.71 10.44
N TYR A 226 4.36 -9.62 11.07
CA TYR A 226 4.74 -9.32 12.45
C TYR A 226 3.65 -8.52 13.17
N THR A 227 3.73 -8.51 14.50
CA THR A 227 2.79 -7.78 15.34
C THR A 227 3.51 -6.63 16.05
N VAL A 228 2.83 -5.48 16.12
CA VAL A 228 3.23 -4.32 16.92
C VAL A 228 2.29 -4.20 18.10
N SER A 229 2.83 -4.31 19.32
CA SER A 229 2.06 -4.09 20.56
C SER A 229 2.09 -2.61 20.93
N HIS A 230 0.94 -2.09 21.37
CA HIS A 230 0.75 -0.71 21.84
C HIS A 230 -0.32 -0.70 22.95
N GLU A 231 -0.54 0.45 23.61
CA GLU A 231 -1.47 0.55 24.75
C GLU A 231 -2.92 0.16 24.42
N ALA A 232 -3.36 0.41 23.18
CA ALA A 232 -4.71 0.04 22.71
C ALA A 232 -4.82 -1.41 22.20
N GLY A 233 -3.80 -2.24 22.35
CA GLY A 233 -3.79 -3.64 21.89
C GLY A 233 -2.64 -3.97 20.94
N GLN A 234 -2.93 -4.55 19.79
CA GLN A 234 -1.94 -5.00 18.81
C GLN A 234 -2.38 -4.69 17.39
N THR A 235 -1.42 -4.34 16.53
CA THR A 235 -1.60 -4.25 15.08
C THR A 235 -0.80 -5.36 14.40
N HIS A 236 -1.46 -6.17 13.58
CA HIS A 236 -0.82 -7.13 12.70
C HIS A 236 -0.34 -6.41 11.43
N VAL A 237 0.95 -6.39 11.17
CA VAL A 237 1.54 -5.79 9.95
C VAL A 237 1.94 -6.90 9.00
N VAL A 238 1.45 -6.83 7.76
CA VAL A 238 1.66 -7.88 6.77
C VAL A 238 1.94 -7.33 5.39
N SER A 239 2.88 -7.98 4.69
CA SER A 239 3.17 -7.75 3.27
C SER A 239 3.33 -9.09 2.55
N ASN A 240 2.82 -9.17 1.31
CA ASN A 240 3.01 -10.31 0.42
C ASN A 240 3.51 -9.83 -0.95
N ALA A 241 4.61 -9.09 -0.92
CA ALA A 241 5.26 -8.56 -2.11
C ALA A 241 5.93 -9.69 -2.91
N ARG A 242 5.68 -9.71 -4.24
CA ARG A 242 6.32 -10.66 -5.14
C ARG A 242 7.74 -10.20 -5.52
N GLY A 243 7.87 -8.98 -6.00
CA GLY A 243 9.12 -8.44 -6.51
C GLY A 243 9.59 -9.09 -7.82
N HIS A 244 10.82 -8.79 -8.21
CA HIS A 244 11.40 -9.20 -9.48
C HIS A 244 12.06 -10.58 -9.42
N GLY A 245 11.71 -11.46 -10.37
CA GLY A 245 12.28 -12.81 -10.49
C GLY A 245 13.79 -12.80 -10.73
N TYR A 246 14.30 -11.87 -11.57
CA TYR A 246 15.73 -11.77 -11.86
C TYR A 246 16.60 -11.34 -10.66
N LYS A 247 15.96 -10.80 -9.59
CA LYS A 247 16.61 -10.46 -8.31
C LYS A 247 16.40 -11.54 -7.23
N HIS A 248 15.79 -12.66 -7.57
CA HIS A 248 15.38 -13.68 -6.62
C HIS A 248 14.40 -13.20 -5.54
N GLU A 249 13.71 -12.10 -5.79
CA GLU A 249 12.71 -11.56 -4.85
C GLU A 249 11.43 -12.40 -4.86
N ALA A 250 11.10 -12.95 -6.04
CA ALA A 250 9.93 -13.81 -6.23
C ALA A 250 10.12 -15.25 -5.71
N ASP A 251 11.32 -15.62 -5.24
CA ASP A 251 11.57 -16.96 -4.71
C ASP A 251 10.66 -17.23 -3.51
N HIS A 252 9.98 -18.39 -3.50
CA HIS A 252 9.02 -18.79 -2.49
C HIS A 252 7.81 -17.85 -2.32
N TYR A 253 7.48 -17.05 -3.35
CA TYR A 253 6.27 -16.25 -3.34
C TYR A 253 5.03 -17.15 -3.38
N ASP A 254 4.08 -16.88 -2.48
CA ASP A 254 2.77 -17.55 -2.45
C ASP A 254 1.69 -16.55 -2.84
N GLY A 255 1.25 -16.61 -4.10
CA GLY A 255 0.15 -15.78 -4.61
C GLY A 255 -1.22 -16.15 -4.05
N LEU A 256 -1.36 -17.29 -3.36
CA LEU A 256 -2.59 -17.72 -2.71
C LEU A 256 -2.63 -17.36 -1.22
N ARG A 257 -1.60 -16.65 -0.73
CA ARG A 257 -1.52 -16.25 0.68
C ARG A 257 -2.73 -15.43 1.10
N CYS A 258 -3.37 -15.87 2.17
CA CYS A 258 -4.48 -15.16 2.81
C CYS A 258 -4.16 -14.85 4.27
N ILE A 259 -4.75 -13.76 4.75
CA ILE A 259 -4.85 -13.44 6.18
C ILE A 259 -6.33 -13.48 6.61
N THR A 260 -6.57 -13.57 7.92
CA THR A 260 -7.93 -13.50 8.51
C THR A 260 -8.02 -12.30 9.43
N ILE A 261 -9.06 -11.48 9.22
CA ILE A 261 -9.41 -10.32 10.04
C ILE A 261 -10.66 -10.65 10.86
#